data_0c94ca94ea1fda8cd0113111394095bf
#
_entry.id   0c94ca94ea1fda8cd0113111394095bf
#
_cell.length_a   1.000
_cell.length_b   1.000
_cell.length_c   1.000
_cell.angle_alpha   90.00
_cell.angle_beta   90.00
_cell.angle_gamma   90.00
#
_symmetry.space_group_name_H-M   'P 1'
#
loop_
_entity.id
_entity.type
_entity.pdbx_description
1 polymer ?
#
loop_
_entity_poly.entity_id
_entity_poly.type
_entity_poly.pdbx_seq_one_letter_code
_entity_poly.pdbx_strand_id
1 'polypeptide(L)'
;MALAYGADAVYLAGSRFGMRASAGNFDRRQMEKAIALAHGMGRRVYVTCNTLPREDELNALPAFLEELDGSADGLIIADMGVLALARRYAPNTKLHVSTQMGVINSAAACALYEMGADTVVLAREASMEDIRKIRANTPKELRLEAFVHGAMCVSFSGRCLLSNYLTGRDANRGECAQPCRWSYSLMEEKRPGEYFPIVEDGGTYIMNSRDMRMIEHIPELLEAGIDSFKIEGRMKSAYYAAIITNAYRHGIDAALRGEPLEPVWLEETEKVSHRPYCTGFYYDYPGQHYAQASYSTRADVAAVVESCDGEGNAVPVSYTHLRAHETLRHL
;
A
#
# COMPACT_ATOMS: atom_id res chain seq x y z
N MET A 1 7.82 10.72 7.56
CA MET A 1 6.97 11.44 6.59
C MET A 1 5.49 11.11 6.78
N ALA A 2 4.97 9.91 6.51
CA ALA A 2 3.53 9.65 6.62
C ALA A 2 2.92 10.14 7.94
N LEU A 3 3.52 9.84 9.09
CA LEU A 3 3.04 10.31 10.40
C LEU A 3 3.04 11.83 10.53
N ALA A 4 4.06 12.51 10.02
CA ALA A 4 4.14 13.97 10.06
C ALA A 4 3.09 14.66 9.16
N TYR A 5 2.58 13.93 8.15
CA TYR A 5 1.57 14.42 7.21
C TYR A 5 0.17 13.85 7.46
N GLY A 6 -0.10 13.36 8.67
CA GLY A 6 -1.46 13.08 9.12
C GLY A 6 -1.90 11.62 9.09
N ALA A 7 -1.00 10.66 8.87
CA ALA A 7 -1.36 9.26 9.04
C ALA A 7 -1.65 8.93 10.50
N ASP A 8 -2.75 8.20 10.78
CA ASP A 8 -3.10 7.71 12.11
C ASP A 8 -2.32 6.45 12.48
N ALA A 9 -1.83 5.74 11.47
CA ALA A 9 -1.01 4.55 11.63
C ALA A 9 -0.04 4.37 10.46
N VAL A 10 1.05 3.68 10.69
CA VAL A 10 1.96 3.21 9.64
C VAL A 10 2.14 1.71 9.74
N TYR A 11 2.37 1.06 8.59
CA TYR A 11 2.78 -0.34 8.58
C TYR A 11 4.23 -0.47 8.14
N LEU A 12 4.96 -1.29 8.88
CA LEU A 12 6.39 -1.52 8.73
C LEU A 12 6.67 -3.01 8.52
N ALA A 13 7.86 -3.35 8.01
CA ALA A 13 8.33 -4.72 8.00
C ALA A 13 9.68 -4.85 8.70
N GLY A 14 9.80 -5.89 9.48
CA GLY A 14 11.09 -6.38 9.94
C GLY A 14 11.90 -7.06 8.84
N SER A 15 13.11 -7.45 9.16
CA SER A 15 14.00 -8.20 8.27
C SER A 15 13.49 -9.60 7.90
N ARG A 16 12.47 -10.11 8.63
CA ARG A 16 11.88 -11.45 8.47
C ARG A 16 10.36 -11.35 8.30
N PHE A 17 9.77 -12.33 7.65
CA PHE A 17 8.32 -12.56 7.49
C PHE A 17 7.54 -11.40 6.84
N GLY A 18 8.19 -10.38 6.28
CA GLY A 18 7.54 -9.26 5.60
C GLY A 18 7.64 -9.36 4.09
N MET A 19 6.54 -9.13 3.37
CA MET A 19 6.56 -8.94 1.92
C MET A 19 7.31 -7.65 1.57
N ARG A 20 8.15 -7.68 0.56
CA ARG A 20 9.07 -6.63 0.08
C ARG A 20 10.50 -6.83 0.62
N ALA A 21 11.07 -7.99 0.38
CA ALA A 21 12.46 -8.30 0.77
C ALA A 21 13.49 -7.29 0.23
N SER A 22 13.22 -6.69 -0.94
CA SER A 22 14.07 -5.66 -1.58
C SER A 22 13.86 -4.24 -1.03
N ALA A 23 12.89 -3.99 -0.15
CA ALA A 23 12.73 -2.69 0.51
C ALA A 23 13.69 -2.58 1.70
N GLY A 24 14.04 -1.36 2.10
CA GLY A 24 14.73 -1.12 3.37
C GLY A 24 13.86 -1.60 4.54
N ASN A 25 14.14 -2.81 5.03
CA ASN A 25 13.44 -3.41 6.16
C ASN A 25 14.13 -3.03 7.46
N PHE A 26 13.35 -2.91 8.53
CA PHE A 26 13.85 -2.52 9.84
C PHE A 26 14.53 -3.70 10.54
N ASP A 27 15.73 -3.50 11.05
CA ASP A 27 16.27 -4.38 12.09
C ASP A 27 15.51 -4.18 13.42
N ARG A 28 15.78 -5.02 14.40
CA ARG A 28 15.12 -4.94 15.72
C ARG A 28 15.21 -3.54 16.35
N ARG A 29 16.42 -2.97 16.42
CA ARG A 29 16.67 -1.66 17.04
C ARG A 29 16.00 -0.52 16.28
N GLN A 30 15.99 -0.60 14.96
CA GLN A 30 15.28 0.36 14.11
C GLN A 30 13.76 0.25 14.30
N MET A 31 13.24 -0.97 14.42
CA MET A 31 11.81 -1.22 14.67
C MET A 31 11.38 -0.63 16.03
N GLU A 32 12.13 -0.92 17.10
CA GLU A 32 11.88 -0.34 18.44
C GLU A 32 11.85 1.19 18.40
N LYS A 33 12.81 1.81 17.70
CA LYS A 33 12.84 3.27 17.52
C LYS A 33 11.65 3.80 16.72
N ALA A 34 11.26 3.10 15.67
CA ALA A 34 10.13 3.51 14.84
C ALA A 34 8.79 3.43 15.60
N ILE A 35 8.62 2.38 16.41
CA ILE A 35 7.47 2.23 17.30
C ILE A 35 7.44 3.34 18.35
N ALA A 36 8.55 3.57 19.04
CA ALA A 36 8.65 4.63 20.04
C ALA A 36 8.37 6.02 19.46
N LEU A 37 8.87 6.31 18.25
CA LEU A 37 8.60 7.56 17.54
C LEU A 37 7.10 7.72 17.24
N ALA A 38 6.45 6.70 16.71
CA ALA A 38 5.04 6.74 16.39
C ALA A 38 4.18 6.90 17.65
N HIS A 39 4.47 6.13 18.69
CA HIS A 39 3.77 6.22 19.99
C HIS A 39 3.98 7.60 20.64
N GLY A 40 5.18 8.18 20.55
CA GLY A 40 5.44 9.55 20.99
C GLY A 40 4.62 10.62 20.27
N MET A 41 4.13 10.32 19.06
CA MET A 41 3.20 11.16 18.30
C MET A 41 1.72 10.77 18.53
N GLY A 42 1.42 9.82 19.41
CA GLY A 42 0.06 9.27 19.58
C GLY A 42 -0.45 8.47 18.37
N ARG A 43 0.45 7.90 17.57
CA ARG A 43 0.13 7.15 16.35
C ARG A 43 0.45 5.67 16.51
N ARG A 44 -0.12 4.83 15.65
CA ARG A 44 -0.02 3.37 15.71
C ARG A 44 0.95 2.81 14.71
N VAL A 45 1.51 1.64 15.05
CA VAL A 45 2.42 0.88 14.17
C VAL A 45 1.92 -0.54 14.01
N TYR A 46 1.76 -0.95 12.75
CA TYR A 46 1.43 -2.32 12.38
C TYR A 46 2.65 -2.98 11.75
N VAL A 47 3.02 -4.15 12.25
CA VAL A 47 4.18 -4.90 11.73
C VAL A 47 3.71 -6.00 10.81
N THR A 48 4.31 -6.11 9.62
CA THR A 48 3.94 -7.14 8.67
C THR A 48 4.58 -8.48 9.02
N CYS A 49 3.74 -9.50 9.11
CA CYS A 49 4.08 -10.93 9.15
C CYS A 49 3.28 -11.63 8.05
N ASN A 50 3.44 -11.16 6.80
CA ASN A 50 2.53 -11.43 5.70
C ASN A 50 3.17 -12.16 4.51
N THR A 51 4.26 -12.85 4.73
CA THR A 51 4.75 -13.90 3.84
C THR A 51 4.00 -15.21 4.10
N LEU A 52 4.03 -16.15 3.15
CA LEU A 52 3.63 -17.52 3.37
C LEU A 52 4.88 -18.30 3.82
N PRO A 53 5.04 -18.61 5.12
CA PRO A 53 6.24 -19.27 5.63
C PRO A 53 6.30 -20.72 5.15
N ARG A 54 7.50 -21.21 4.90
CA ARG A 54 7.74 -22.63 4.64
C ARG A 54 7.93 -23.37 5.97
N GLU A 55 7.87 -24.69 5.93
CA GLU A 55 7.93 -25.53 7.13
C GLU A 55 9.19 -25.29 7.97
N ASP A 56 10.34 -25.08 7.32
CA ASP A 56 11.62 -24.78 7.96
C ASP A 56 11.67 -23.40 8.65
N GLU A 57 10.81 -22.46 8.24
CA GLU A 57 10.71 -21.12 8.82
C GLU A 57 9.80 -21.08 10.06
N LEU A 58 8.87 -22.04 10.21
CA LEU A 58 7.89 -22.07 11.31
C LEU A 58 8.54 -22.07 12.70
N ASN A 59 9.70 -22.69 12.84
CA ASN A 59 10.42 -22.75 14.13
C ASN A 59 10.87 -21.37 14.64
N ALA A 60 11.03 -20.41 13.76
CA ALA A 60 11.46 -19.04 14.12
C ALA A 60 10.28 -18.08 14.39
N LEU A 61 9.06 -18.46 14.05
CA LEU A 61 7.87 -17.63 14.20
C LEU A 61 7.49 -17.33 15.64
N PRO A 62 7.48 -18.29 16.60
CA PRO A 62 7.12 -18.02 17.98
C PRO A 62 7.94 -16.89 18.59
N ALA A 63 9.27 -16.95 18.51
CA ALA A 63 10.14 -15.94 19.05
C ALA A 63 9.95 -14.56 18.39
N PHE A 64 9.68 -14.53 17.08
CA PHE A 64 9.39 -13.28 16.36
C PHE A 64 8.05 -12.66 16.81
N LEU A 65 7.05 -13.47 17.05
CA LEU A 65 5.73 -13.02 17.50
C LEU A 65 5.79 -12.51 18.95
N GLU A 66 6.47 -13.24 19.84
CA GLU A 66 6.68 -12.85 21.24
C GLU A 66 7.46 -11.51 21.36
N GLU A 67 8.44 -11.28 20.50
CA GLU A 67 9.18 -10.02 20.45
C GLU A 67 8.29 -8.80 20.15
N LEU A 68 7.24 -9.00 19.36
CA LEU A 68 6.31 -7.93 18.94
C LEU A 68 5.09 -7.81 19.86
N ASP A 69 4.87 -8.80 20.75
CA ASP A 69 3.70 -8.81 21.61
C ASP A 69 3.63 -7.60 22.54
N GLY A 70 2.55 -6.84 22.44
CA GLY A 70 2.31 -5.62 23.21
C GLY A 70 3.20 -4.43 22.83
N SER A 71 4.23 -4.61 21.98
CA SER A 71 5.07 -3.51 21.49
C SER A 71 4.52 -2.91 20.19
N ALA A 72 4.10 -3.72 19.23
CA ALA A 72 3.39 -3.27 18.05
C ALA A 72 1.88 -3.19 18.33
N ASP A 73 1.20 -2.23 17.71
CA ASP A 73 -0.27 -2.09 17.84
C ASP A 73 -1.04 -3.16 17.07
N GLY A 74 -0.40 -3.82 16.12
CA GLY A 74 -0.98 -4.94 15.38
C GLY A 74 -0.01 -5.64 14.46
N LEU A 75 -0.36 -6.90 14.12
CA LEU A 75 0.36 -7.74 13.17
C LEU A 75 -0.48 -7.91 11.90
N ILE A 76 0.12 -7.68 10.73
CA ILE A 76 -0.55 -7.89 9.43
C ILE A 76 -0.16 -9.28 8.91
N ILE A 77 -1.13 -10.19 8.82
CA ILE A 77 -0.94 -11.64 8.63
C ILE A 77 -1.63 -12.09 7.34
N ALA A 78 -0.97 -12.94 6.56
CA ALA A 78 -1.49 -13.48 5.29
C ALA A 78 -1.63 -15.01 5.27
N ASP A 79 -1.31 -15.69 6.35
CA ASP A 79 -1.32 -17.14 6.47
C ASP A 79 -2.14 -17.59 7.67
N MET A 80 -2.96 -18.64 7.50
CA MET A 80 -3.85 -19.17 8.55
C MET A 80 -3.08 -19.78 9.73
N GLY A 81 -1.96 -20.46 9.44
CA GLY A 81 -1.09 -21.01 10.46
C GLY A 81 -0.42 -19.93 11.29
N VAL A 82 0.06 -18.87 10.61
CA VAL A 82 0.62 -17.69 11.30
C VAL A 82 -0.45 -16.99 12.15
N LEU A 83 -1.70 -16.90 11.69
CA LEU A 83 -2.80 -16.34 12.49
C LEU A 83 -3.03 -17.15 13.77
N ALA A 84 -3.05 -18.46 13.67
CA ALA A 84 -3.21 -19.36 14.83
C ALA A 84 -2.02 -19.25 15.82
N LEU A 85 -0.79 -19.17 15.30
CA LEU A 85 0.40 -18.97 16.12
C LEU A 85 0.41 -17.58 16.78
N ALA A 86 0.02 -16.52 16.06
CA ALA A 86 -0.02 -15.17 16.60
C ALA A 86 -1.00 -15.04 17.78
N ARG A 87 -2.17 -15.68 17.72
CA ARG A 87 -3.07 -15.75 18.88
C ARG A 87 -2.43 -16.34 20.12
N ARG A 88 -1.51 -17.28 19.95
CA ARG A 88 -0.83 -17.97 21.04
C ARG A 88 0.38 -17.20 21.57
N TYR A 89 1.19 -16.65 20.68
CA TYR A 89 2.50 -16.05 20.99
C TYR A 89 2.52 -14.53 21.03
N ALA A 90 1.44 -13.88 20.55
CA ALA A 90 1.28 -12.42 20.61
C ALA A 90 -0.17 -12.06 21.05
N PRO A 91 -0.64 -12.54 22.22
CA PRO A 91 -2.03 -12.37 22.65
C PRO A 91 -2.42 -10.92 22.98
N ASN A 92 -1.45 -10.04 23.23
CA ASN A 92 -1.68 -8.63 23.55
C ASN A 92 -1.60 -7.72 22.31
N THR A 93 -1.34 -8.29 21.12
CA THR A 93 -1.22 -7.54 19.87
C THR A 93 -2.40 -7.82 18.96
N LYS A 94 -3.00 -6.79 18.36
CA LYS A 94 -4.12 -6.92 17.43
C LYS A 94 -3.73 -7.64 16.15
N LEU A 95 -4.65 -8.46 15.62
CA LEU A 95 -4.42 -9.26 14.43
C LEU A 95 -5.18 -8.68 13.24
N HIS A 96 -4.45 -8.22 12.24
CA HIS A 96 -4.97 -7.67 10.99
C HIS A 96 -4.76 -8.70 9.86
N VAL A 97 -5.84 -9.17 9.29
CA VAL A 97 -5.77 -10.08 8.14
C VAL A 97 -5.41 -9.28 6.89
N SER A 98 -4.33 -9.68 6.22
CA SER A 98 -3.84 -9.02 5.01
C SER A 98 -4.78 -9.21 3.82
N THR A 99 -4.81 -8.24 2.91
CA THR A 99 -5.47 -8.35 1.60
C THR A 99 -5.06 -9.59 0.79
N GLN A 100 -3.88 -10.15 1.07
CA GLN A 100 -3.38 -11.38 0.44
C GLN A 100 -4.21 -12.63 0.79
N MET A 101 -5.01 -12.59 1.85
CA MET A 101 -5.98 -13.64 2.15
C MET A 101 -7.16 -13.66 1.16
N GLY A 102 -7.34 -12.58 0.38
CA GLY A 102 -8.34 -12.53 -0.70
C GLY A 102 -9.78 -12.45 -0.18
N VAL A 103 -10.03 -11.75 0.90
CA VAL A 103 -11.38 -11.65 1.49
C VAL A 103 -12.25 -10.73 0.66
N ILE A 104 -13.32 -11.30 0.06
CA ILE A 104 -14.31 -10.60 -0.79
C ILE A 104 -15.75 -10.94 -0.41
N ASN A 105 -15.98 -11.60 0.71
CA ASN A 105 -17.33 -11.93 1.20
C ASN A 105 -17.38 -11.97 2.73
N SER A 106 -18.58 -11.82 3.27
CA SER A 106 -18.82 -11.75 4.72
C SER A 106 -18.52 -13.08 5.44
N ALA A 107 -18.77 -14.23 4.80
CA ALA A 107 -18.53 -15.53 5.42
C ALA A 107 -17.03 -15.72 5.73
N ALA A 108 -16.14 -15.35 4.79
CA ALA A 108 -14.71 -15.39 5.01
C ALA A 108 -14.29 -14.38 6.10
N ALA A 109 -14.85 -13.16 6.10
CA ALA A 109 -14.56 -12.16 7.12
C ALA A 109 -14.99 -12.60 8.52
N CYS A 110 -16.18 -13.20 8.67
CA CYS A 110 -16.69 -13.74 9.93
C CYS A 110 -15.82 -14.91 10.44
N ALA A 111 -15.46 -15.84 9.57
CA ALA A 111 -14.61 -16.97 9.96
C ALA A 111 -13.25 -16.49 10.49
N LEU A 112 -12.65 -15.50 9.86
CA LEU A 112 -11.39 -14.92 10.31
C LEU A 112 -11.55 -14.14 11.64
N TYR A 113 -12.69 -13.46 11.83
CA TYR A 113 -13.04 -12.86 13.13
C TYR A 113 -13.15 -13.89 14.24
N GLU A 114 -13.85 -15.01 14.01
CA GLU A 114 -13.95 -16.13 14.95
C GLU A 114 -12.57 -16.73 15.26
N MET A 115 -11.67 -16.73 14.30
CA MET A 115 -10.27 -17.10 14.49
C MET A 115 -9.45 -16.07 15.26
N GLY A 116 -10.01 -14.90 15.58
CA GLY A 116 -9.40 -13.87 16.41
C GLY A 116 -8.82 -12.69 15.64
N ALA A 117 -9.20 -12.49 14.39
CA ALA A 117 -8.84 -11.27 13.67
C ALA A 117 -9.61 -10.06 14.22
N ASP A 118 -8.91 -8.96 14.50
CA ASP A 118 -9.50 -7.67 14.89
C ASP A 118 -9.87 -6.82 13.67
N THR A 119 -9.11 -6.98 12.59
CA THR A 119 -9.27 -6.21 11.34
C THR A 119 -9.10 -7.11 10.13
N VAL A 120 -9.94 -6.95 9.13
CA VAL A 120 -9.79 -7.58 7.83
C VAL A 120 -9.51 -6.51 6.77
N VAL A 121 -8.36 -6.63 6.10
CA VAL A 121 -8.06 -5.84 4.91
C VAL A 121 -8.70 -6.53 3.72
N LEU A 122 -9.74 -5.94 3.18
CA LEU A 122 -10.47 -6.49 2.04
C LEU A 122 -9.58 -6.65 0.81
N ALA A 123 -9.90 -7.62 -0.03
CA ALA A 123 -9.24 -7.74 -1.32
C ALA A 123 -9.55 -6.50 -2.18
N ARG A 124 -8.59 -6.08 -3.00
CA ARG A 124 -8.73 -4.93 -3.91
C ARG A 124 -9.73 -5.18 -5.03
N GLU A 125 -10.12 -6.42 -5.20
CA GLU A 125 -11.06 -6.94 -6.18
C GLU A 125 -12.53 -6.85 -5.70
N ALA A 126 -12.76 -6.44 -4.44
CA ALA A 126 -14.10 -6.20 -3.91
C ALA A 126 -14.72 -4.93 -4.50
N SER A 127 -15.96 -5.02 -4.97
CA SER A 127 -16.75 -3.87 -5.41
C SER A 127 -17.34 -3.09 -4.24
N MET A 128 -17.83 -1.87 -4.47
CA MET A 128 -18.57 -1.09 -3.46
C MET A 128 -19.81 -1.82 -2.97
N GLU A 129 -20.46 -2.59 -3.85
CA GLU A 129 -21.62 -3.43 -3.48
C GLU A 129 -21.20 -4.56 -2.54
N ASP A 130 -20.09 -5.25 -2.85
CA ASP A 130 -19.55 -6.31 -1.98
C ASP A 130 -19.19 -5.76 -0.60
N ILE A 131 -18.54 -4.60 -0.53
CA ILE A 131 -18.17 -3.94 0.73
C ILE A 131 -19.39 -3.69 1.59
N ARG A 132 -20.48 -3.10 1.03
CA ARG A 132 -21.73 -2.85 1.75
C ARG A 132 -22.35 -4.16 2.27
N LYS A 133 -22.36 -5.21 1.44
CA LYS A 133 -22.84 -6.54 1.84
C LYS A 133 -21.97 -7.18 2.92
N ILE A 134 -20.66 -7.07 2.81
CA ILE A 134 -19.72 -7.55 3.84
C ILE A 134 -20.00 -6.84 5.15
N ARG A 135 -20.06 -5.49 5.15
CA ARG A 135 -20.32 -4.72 6.38
C ARG A 135 -21.67 -5.06 7.02
N ALA A 136 -22.70 -5.21 6.22
CA ALA A 136 -24.03 -5.54 6.70
C ALA A 136 -24.13 -6.94 7.37
N ASN A 137 -23.25 -7.87 7.00
CA ASN A 137 -23.25 -9.26 7.45
C ASN A 137 -22.04 -9.62 8.32
N THR A 138 -21.31 -8.65 8.86
CA THR A 138 -20.17 -8.87 9.76
C THR A 138 -20.42 -8.21 11.12
N PRO A 139 -19.84 -8.73 12.22
CA PRO A 139 -19.90 -8.08 13.53
C PRO A 139 -19.37 -6.65 13.47
N LYS A 140 -19.97 -5.75 14.26
CA LYS A 140 -19.57 -4.34 14.32
C LYS A 140 -18.15 -4.18 14.91
N GLU A 141 -17.75 -5.10 15.75
CA GLU A 141 -16.45 -5.17 16.39
C GLU A 141 -15.33 -5.51 15.39
N LEU A 142 -15.65 -6.24 14.33
CA LEU A 142 -14.72 -6.49 13.25
C LEU A 142 -14.49 -5.22 12.43
N ARG A 143 -13.26 -4.74 12.38
CA ARG A 143 -12.89 -3.60 11.57
C ARG A 143 -12.63 -4.01 10.13
N LEU A 144 -13.14 -3.21 9.19
CA LEU A 144 -12.87 -3.39 7.77
C LEU A 144 -11.90 -2.32 7.27
N GLU A 145 -10.81 -2.75 6.65
CA GLU A 145 -9.82 -1.89 6.03
C GLU A 145 -9.84 -2.06 4.51
N ALA A 146 -9.77 -0.97 3.77
CA ALA A 146 -9.76 -0.99 2.31
C ALA A 146 -8.60 -0.15 1.76
N PHE A 147 -8.00 -0.62 0.65
CA PHE A 147 -7.03 0.19 -0.08
C PHE A 147 -7.73 1.34 -0.79
N VAL A 148 -7.15 2.52 -0.71
CA VAL A 148 -7.68 3.73 -1.36
C VAL A 148 -6.69 4.39 -2.33
N HIS A 149 -5.39 4.03 -2.26
CA HIS A 149 -4.39 4.61 -3.13
C HIS A 149 -3.19 3.67 -3.35
N GLY A 150 -2.61 3.76 -4.54
CA GLY A 150 -1.33 3.14 -4.88
C GLY A 150 -1.39 2.10 -5.99
N ALA A 151 -0.27 1.44 -6.21
CA ALA A 151 -0.10 0.51 -7.33
C ALA A 151 -0.99 -0.72 -7.19
N MET A 152 -1.74 -1.03 -8.26
CA MET A 152 -2.51 -2.26 -8.37
C MET A 152 -1.63 -3.44 -8.84
N CYS A 153 -2.03 -4.65 -8.49
CA CYS A 153 -1.49 -5.88 -9.04
C CYS A 153 -2.35 -6.35 -10.23
N VAL A 154 -1.73 -7.02 -11.21
CA VAL A 154 -2.44 -7.64 -12.35
C VAL A 154 -3.23 -8.89 -11.93
N SER A 155 -2.92 -9.44 -10.78
CA SER A 155 -3.47 -10.66 -10.21
C SER A 155 -3.94 -10.39 -8.79
N PHE A 156 -4.77 -11.28 -8.24
CA PHE A 156 -5.06 -11.25 -6.80
C PHE A 156 -3.77 -11.10 -6.00
N SER A 157 -3.76 -10.17 -5.05
CA SER A 157 -2.56 -9.81 -4.29
C SER A 157 -1.93 -11.02 -3.62
N GLY A 158 -0.64 -11.25 -3.89
CA GLY A 158 0.12 -12.37 -3.36
C GLY A 158 -0.12 -13.74 -4.02
N ARG A 159 -0.91 -13.82 -5.10
CA ARG A 159 -1.24 -15.10 -5.77
C ARG A 159 -0.69 -15.25 -7.19
N CYS A 160 0.18 -14.34 -7.61
CA CYS A 160 0.79 -14.36 -8.93
C CYS A 160 2.05 -15.22 -8.95
N LEU A 161 2.13 -16.16 -9.89
CA LEU A 161 3.32 -16.99 -10.13
C LEU A 161 4.20 -16.48 -11.29
N LEU A 162 3.81 -15.42 -11.99
CA LEU A 162 4.52 -14.97 -13.20
C LEU A 162 5.98 -14.60 -12.91
N SER A 163 6.24 -13.98 -11.76
CA SER A 163 7.61 -13.65 -11.33
C SER A 163 8.45 -14.90 -11.10
N ASN A 164 7.89 -15.93 -10.47
CA ASN A 164 8.58 -17.19 -10.24
C ASN A 164 8.89 -17.89 -11.57
N TYR A 165 7.90 -18.02 -12.46
CA TYR A 165 8.10 -18.64 -13.77
C TYR A 165 9.17 -17.97 -14.63
N LEU A 166 9.22 -16.64 -14.63
CA LEU A 166 10.13 -15.89 -15.51
C LEU A 166 11.50 -15.62 -14.89
N THR A 167 11.60 -15.63 -13.55
CA THR A 167 12.85 -15.19 -12.88
C THR A 167 13.28 -16.07 -11.70
N GLY A 168 12.51 -17.08 -11.33
CA GLY A 168 12.72 -17.86 -10.10
C GLY A 168 12.44 -17.10 -8.79
N ARG A 169 11.92 -15.87 -8.86
CA ARG A 169 11.66 -15.00 -7.68
C ARG A 169 10.21 -15.07 -7.25
N ASP A 170 9.99 -15.42 -5.99
CA ASP A 170 8.66 -15.61 -5.43
C ASP A 170 7.97 -14.29 -5.06
N ALA A 171 6.90 -13.95 -5.78
CA ALA A 171 6.13 -12.73 -5.54
C ALA A 171 5.44 -12.71 -4.18
N ASN A 172 4.94 -13.85 -3.71
CA ASN A 172 4.29 -14.02 -2.40
C ASN A 172 5.27 -14.07 -1.23
N ARG A 173 6.57 -14.07 -1.51
CA ARG A 173 7.65 -13.95 -0.51
C ARG A 173 8.35 -12.58 -0.56
N GLY A 174 7.79 -11.63 -1.30
CA GLY A 174 8.30 -10.25 -1.38
C GLY A 174 9.35 -10.01 -2.46
N GLU A 175 9.63 -10.99 -3.30
CA GLU A 175 10.69 -10.93 -4.32
C GLU A 175 10.17 -10.65 -5.73
N CYS A 176 8.95 -10.13 -5.86
CA CYS A 176 8.33 -9.88 -7.16
C CYS A 176 9.21 -9.02 -8.08
N ALA A 177 9.62 -9.60 -9.23
CA ALA A 177 10.38 -8.90 -10.27
C ALA A 177 9.52 -7.96 -11.12
N GLN A 178 8.21 -7.93 -10.90
CA GLN A 178 7.23 -7.12 -11.63
C GLN A 178 7.18 -7.42 -13.15
N PRO A 179 7.20 -8.67 -13.59
CA PRO A 179 7.24 -9.00 -15.01
C PRO A 179 5.98 -8.53 -15.76
N CYS A 180 4.85 -8.36 -15.08
CA CYS A 180 3.66 -7.74 -15.67
C CYS A 180 3.85 -6.31 -16.16
N ARG A 181 5.00 -5.70 -15.88
CA ARG A 181 5.37 -4.33 -16.27
C ARG A 181 6.49 -4.28 -17.30
N TRP A 182 6.98 -5.44 -17.74
CA TRP A 182 8.01 -5.53 -18.76
C TRP A 182 7.39 -5.39 -20.15
N SER A 183 8.18 -4.89 -21.09
CA SER A 183 7.85 -4.93 -22.52
C SER A 183 8.07 -6.32 -23.07
N TYR A 184 7.16 -6.81 -23.88
CA TYR A 184 7.23 -8.11 -24.52
C TYR A 184 7.13 -7.99 -26.03
N SER A 185 7.78 -8.93 -26.75
CA SER A 185 7.59 -9.14 -28.18
C SER A 185 7.29 -10.61 -28.41
N LEU A 186 6.42 -10.91 -29.36
CA LEU A 186 6.20 -12.27 -29.81
C LEU A 186 7.29 -12.66 -30.81
N MET A 187 7.81 -13.87 -30.66
CA MET A 187 8.68 -14.51 -31.66
C MET A 187 8.04 -15.84 -32.05
N GLU A 188 7.93 -16.08 -33.36
CA GLU A 188 7.47 -17.37 -33.86
C GLU A 188 8.68 -18.33 -33.88
N GLU A 189 8.51 -19.53 -33.30
CA GLU A 189 9.61 -20.50 -33.09
C GLU A 189 10.37 -20.86 -34.38
N LYS A 190 9.64 -20.94 -35.51
CA LYS A 190 10.22 -21.26 -36.82
C LYS A 190 10.89 -20.08 -37.54
N ARG A 191 10.83 -18.88 -36.92
CA ARG A 191 11.44 -17.64 -37.43
C ARG A 191 12.31 -16.98 -36.34
N PRO A 192 13.37 -17.63 -35.90
CA PRO A 192 14.23 -17.11 -34.88
C PRO A 192 14.90 -15.79 -35.35
N GLY A 193 14.79 -14.75 -34.51
CA GLY A 193 15.30 -13.41 -34.79
C GLY A 193 14.29 -12.44 -35.41
N GLU A 194 13.10 -12.89 -35.79
CA GLU A 194 11.99 -12.00 -36.15
C GLU A 194 11.13 -11.74 -34.94
N TYR A 195 11.13 -10.49 -34.45
CA TYR A 195 10.33 -10.05 -33.31
C TYR A 195 9.10 -9.31 -33.79
N PHE A 196 7.93 -9.82 -33.46
CA PHE A 196 6.66 -9.14 -33.73
C PHE A 196 6.29 -8.35 -32.48
N PRO A 197 6.45 -7.02 -32.47
CA PRO A 197 5.99 -6.24 -31.35
C PRO A 197 4.47 -6.41 -31.24
N ILE A 198 4.01 -6.67 -30.03
CA ILE A 198 2.59 -6.65 -29.75
C ILE A 198 2.20 -5.18 -29.66
N VAL A 199 1.74 -4.62 -30.79
CA VAL A 199 1.41 -3.20 -30.89
C VAL A 199 -0.09 -3.07 -31.02
N GLU A 200 -0.70 -2.41 -30.04
CA GLU A 200 -1.88 -1.60 -30.27
C GLU A 200 -1.40 -0.14 -30.18
N ASP A 201 -1.35 0.52 -31.31
CA ASP A 201 -1.04 1.93 -31.55
C ASP A 201 -0.19 2.63 -30.43
N GLY A 202 1.13 2.43 -30.47
CA GLY A 202 2.07 3.09 -29.56
C GLY A 202 2.88 2.19 -28.62
N GLY A 203 2.74 0.87 -28.65
CA GLY A 203 3.49 -0.12 -27.84
C GLY A 203 2.62 -0.75 -26.75
N THR A 204 2.47 -2.08 -26.79
CA THR A 204 1.57 -2.80 -25.87
C THR A 204 2.34 -3.40 -24.70
N TYR A 205 1.96 -3.01 -23.50
CA TYR A 205 2.32 -3.70 -22.26
C TYR A 205 1.17 -4.64 -21.88
N ILE A 206 1.35 -5.94 -22.02
CA ILE A 206 0.27 -6.94 -21.95
C ILE A 206 -0.41 -7.00 -20.58
N MET A 207 0.21 -6.49 -19.50
CA MET A 207 -0.27 -6.66 -18.14
C MET A 207 0.01 -5.45 -17.22
N ASN A 208 -0.01 -4.24 -17.76
CA ASN A 208 0.32 -3.04 -17.00
C ASN A 208 -0.90 -2.44 -16.29
N SER A 209 -1.13 -2.81 -15.05
CA SER A 209 -2.23 -2.27 -14.25
C SER A 209 -2.08 -0.77 -13.98
N ARG A 210 -3.19 -0.05 -13.94
CA ARG A 210 -3.27 1.34 -13.49
C ARG A 210 -3.02 1.46 -12.00
N ASP A 211 -2.75 2.67 -11.51
CA ASP A 211 -2.68 2.94 -10.09
C ASP A 211 -4.07 3.33 -9.54
N MET A 212 -4.37 2.92 -8.32
CA MET A 212 -5.64 3.24 -7.66
C MET A 212 -5.62 4.66 -7.08
N ARG A 213 -6.74 5.39 -7.21
CA ARG A 213 -7.01 6.63 -6.50
C ARG A 213 -8.50 6.72 -6.17
N MET A 214 -8.82 6.84 -4.88
CA MET A 214 -10.19 6.86 -4.34
C MET A 214 -10.46 8.11 -3.47
N ILE A 215 -9.62 9.14 -3.56
CA ILE A 215 -9.74 10.33 -2.70
C ILE A 215 -11.08 11.05 -2.86
N GLU A 216 -11.64 11.05 -4.07
CA GLU A 216 -12.94 11.64 -4.40
C GLU A 216 -14.12 10.83 -3.84
N HIS A 217 -13.89 9.54 -3.53
CA HIS A 217 -14.88 8.56 -3.10
C HIS A 217 -14.78 8.19 -1.60
N ILE A 218 -14.03 8.97 -0.82
CA ILE A 218 -13.91 8.75 0.63
C ILE A 218 -15.29 8.81 1.33
N PRO A 219 -16.20 9.76 1.00
CA PRO A 219 -17.54 9.77 1.62
C PRO A 219 -18.31 8.46 1.42
N GLU A 220 -18.26 7.90 0.20
CA GLU A 220 -18.95 6.66 -0.14
C GLU A 220 -18.37 5.44 0.60
N LEU A 221 -17.04 5.40 0.77
CA LEU A 221 -16.36 4.35 1.53
C LEU A 221 -16.68 4.43 3.03
N LEU A 222 -16.78 5.64 3.60
CA LEU A 222 -17.23 5.86 4.97
C LEU A 222 -18.67 5.38 5.16
N GLU A 223 -19.57 5.75 4.24
CA GLU A 223 -20.96 5.31 4.25
C GLU A 223 -21.10 3.80 4.10
N ALA A 224 -20.23 3.18 3.29
CA ALA A 224 -20.16 1.72 3.14
C ALA A 224 -19.63 0.99 4.38
N GLY A 225 -19.16 1.73 5.41
CA GLY A 225 -18.72 1.21 6.69
C GLY A 225 -17.28 0.72 6.71
N ILE A 226 -16.40 1.33 5.93
CA ILE A 226 -14.94 1.12 6.01
C ILE A 226 -14.39 1.91 7.20
N ASP A 227 -13.70 1.22 8.09
CA ASP A 227 -13.12 1.76 9.32
C ASP A 227 -11.70 2.30 9.15
N SER A 228 -10.99 1.85 8.10
CA SER A 228 -9.58 2.19 7.87
C SER A 228 -9.26 2.29 6.38
N PHE A 229 -8.59 3.37 5.99
CA PHE A 229 -8.16 3.63 4.62
C PHE A 229 -6.67 3.37 4.47
N LYS A 230 -6.31 2.47 3.56
CA LYS A 230 -4.92 2.05 3.36
C LYS A 230 -4.31 2.63 2.10
N ILE A 231 -3.18 3.29 2.26
CA ILE A 231 -2.35 3.82 1.17
C ILE A 231 -1.17 2.86 0.96
N GLU A 232 -0.97 2.38 -0.26
CA GLU A 232 0.22 1.61 -0.64
C GLU A 232 1.29 2.56 -1.17
N GLY A 233 2.38 2.66 -0.46
CA GLY A 233 3.50 3.53 -0.84
C GLY A 233 4.85 3.02 -0.38
N ARG A 234 4.94 1.78 0.10
CA ARG A 234 6.17 1.25 0.72
C ARG A 234 7.39 1.23 -0.20
N MET A 235 7.18 1.03 -1.50
CA MET A 235 8.25 1.07 -2.51
C MET A 235 8.41 2.45 -3.15
N LYS A 236 7.69 3.45 -2.67
CA LYS A 236 7.69 4.81 -3.18
C LYS A 236 8.62 5.71 -2.33
N SER A 237 8.88 6.92 -2.82
CA SER A 237 9.72 7.90 -2.13
C SER A 237 9.06 8.45 -0.86
N ALA A 238 9.87 9.07 0.01
CA ALA A 238 9.38 9.79 1.17
C ALA A 238 8.44 10.96 0.78
N TYR A 239 8.71 11.61 -0.36
CA TYR A 239 7.86 12.65 -0.94
C TYR A 239 6.48 12.11 -1.31
N TYR A 240 6.42 10.97 -2.00
CA TYR A 240 5.16 10.30 -2.30
C TYR A 240 4.35 10.03 -1.02
N ALA A 241 4.99 9.46 0.01
CA ALA A 241 4.32 9.17 1.27
C ALA A 241 3.78 10.43 1.95
N ALA A 242 4.54 11.54 1.90
CA ALA A 242 4.12 12.82 2.45
C ALA A 242 2.89 13.39 1.71
N ILE A 243 3.01 13.57 0.39
CA ILE A 243 1.97 14.23 -0.42
C ILE A 243 0.66 13.43 -0.44
N ILE A 244 0.74 12.13 -0.68
CA ILE A 244 -0.47 11.30 -0.74
C ILE A 244 -1.14 11.22 0.63
N THR A 245 -0.37 11.06 1.71
CA THR A 245 -0.96 11.04 3.06
C THR A 245 -1.63 12.37 3.40
N ASN A 246 -0.99 13.50 3.06
CA ASN A 246 -1.53 14.83 3.30
C ASN A 246 -2.85 15.04 2.54
N ALA A 247 -2.87 14.73 1.25
CA ALA A 247 -4.08 14.85 0.43
C ALA A 247 -5.23 14.02 0.99
N TYR A 248 -4.96 12.75 1.34
CA TYR A 248 -5.99 11.88 1.93
C TYR A 248 -6.41 12.33 3.32
N ARG A 249 -5.52 12.89 4.15
CA ARG A 249 -5.91 13.44 5.46
C ARG A 249 -6.91 14.58 5.28
N HIS A 250 -6.66 15.50 4.38
CA HIS A 250 -7.59 16.59 4.08
C HIS A 250 -8.91 16.08 3.48
N GLY A 251 -8.84 15.11 2.56
CA GLY A 251 -10.05 14.50 1.98
C GLY A 251 -10.91 13.76 3.02
N ILE A 252 -10.30 13.01 3.94
CA ILE A 252 -11.00 12.32 5.02
C ILE A 252 -11.62 13.35 5.98
N ASP A 253 -10.87 14.36 6.39
CA ASP A 253 -11.36 15.37 7.32
C ASP A 253 -12.52 16.19 6.73
N ALA A 254 -12.46 16.54 5.44
CA ALA A 254 -13.56 17.18 4.73
C ALA A 254 -14.79 16.27 4.68
N ALA A 255 -14.63 15.00 4.31
CA ALA A 255 -15.72 14.03 4.27
C ALA A 255 -16.39 13.85 5.63
N LEU A 256 -15.62 13.78 6.73
CA LEU A 256 -16.15 13.66 8.09
C LEU A 256 -16.91 14.91 8.54
N ARG A 257 -16.60 16.09 7.99
CA ARG A 257 -17.36 17.33 8.23
C ARG A 257 -18.53 17.52 7.26
N GLY A 258 -18.72 16.62 6.28
CA GLY A 258 -19.72 16.78 5.22
C GLY A 258 -19.37 17.88 4.21
N GLU A 259 -18.10 18.22 4.08
CA GLU A 259 -17.59 19.24 3.17
C GLU A 259 -17.07 18.60 1.86
N PRO A 260 -17.12 19.32 0.75
CA PRO A 260 -16.55 18.84 -0.51
C PRO A 260 -15.00 18.78 -0.44
N LEU A 261 -14.41 17.86 -1.19
CA LEU A 261 -12.96 17.83 -1.41
C LEU A 261 -12.51 19.08 -2.15
N GLU A 262 -11.56 19.82 -1.60
CA GLU A 262 -10.95 20.95 -2.31
C GLU A 262 -10.11 20.44 -3.51
N PRO A 263 -10.24 21.08 -4.70
CA PRO A 263 -9.55 20.64 -5.92
C PRO A 263 -8.02 20.53 -5.77
N VAL A 264 -7.40 21.36 -4.95
CA VAL A 264 -5.96 21.35 -4.71
C VAL A 264 -5.47 19.98 -4.23
N TRP A 265 -6.24 19.27 -3.40
CA TRP A 265 -5.85 17.96 -2.89
C TRP A 265 -5.88 16.86 -3.95
N LEU A 266 -6.76 17.03 -4.95
CA LEU A 266 -6.77 16.17 -6.12
C LEU A 266 -5.53 16.42 -6.99
N GLU A 267 -5.20 17.70 -7.23
CA GLU A 267 -4.01 18.09 -7.98
C GLU A 267 -2.71 17.64 -7.32
N GLU A 268 -2.64 17.68 -5.98
CA GLU A 268 -1.47 17.17 -5.23
C GLU A 268 -1.18 15.71 -5.55
N THR A 269 -2.22 14.87 -5.72
CA THR A 269 -2.01 13.46 -6.07
C THR A 269 -1.38 13.25 -7.45
N GLU A 270 -1.49 14.21 -8.36
CA GLU A 270 -0.90 14.16 -9.70
C GLU A 270 0.59 14.55 -9.73
N LYS A 271 1.11 15.16 -8.66
CA LYS A 271 2.52 15.62 -8.59
C LYS A 271 3.50 14.49 -8.34
N VAL A 272 3.06 13.42 -7.70
CA VAL A 272 3.92 12.28 -7.37
C VAL A 272 4.03 11.28 -8.51
N SER A 273 4.99 10.36 -8.41
CA SER A 273 5.20 9.31 -9.40
C SER A 273 4.06 8.29 -9.42
N HIS A 274 3.24 8.30 -10.46
CA HIS A 274 2.09 7.42 -10.64
C HIS A 274 1.89 6.99 -12.09
N ARG A 275 1.14 5.92 -12.31
CA ARG A 275 0.53 5.57 -13.60
C ARG A 275 -0.86 6.19 -13.68
N PRO A 276 -1.51 6.20 -14.87
CA PRO A 276 -2.89 6.67 -14.96
C PRO A 276 -3.76 6.07 -13.86
N TYR A 277 -4.52 6.91 -13.20
CA TYR A 277 -5.36 6.50 -12.10
C TYR A 277 -6.65 5.79 -12.55
N CYS A 278 -7.14 4.92 -11.70
CA CYS A 278 -8.46 4.28 -11.79
C CYS A 278 -9.02 4.09 -10.38
N THR A 279 -10.29 3.74 -10.29
CA THR A 279 -10.96 3.41 -9.02
C THR A 279 -10.78 1.94 -8.59
N GLY A 280 -9.87 1.20 -9.22
CA GLY A 280 -9.77 -0.24 -8.99
C GLY A 280 -11.05 -0.95 -9.41
N PHE A 281 -11.44 -1.98 -8.66
CA PHE A 281 -12.67 -2.74 -8.89
C PHE A 281 -13.90 -2.18 -8.15
N TYR A 282 -13.79 -1.03 -7.49
CA TYR A 282 -14.87 -0.49 -6.68
C TYR A 282 -16.14 -0.21 -7.47
N TYR A 283 -16.02 0.29 -8.69
CA TYR A 283 -17.16 0.64 -9.54
C TYR A 283 -17.19 -0.13 -10.87
N ASP A 284 -16.03 -0.43 -11.45
CA ASP A 284 -15.91 -1.07 -12.74
C ASP A 284 -14.58 -1.84 -12.82
N TYR A 285 -14.36 -2.52 -13.94
CA TYR A 285 -13.09 -3.17 -14.22
C TYR A 285 -11.98 -2.13 -14.40
N PRO A 286 -10.86 -2.21 -13.65
CA PRO A 286 -9.84 -1.15 -13.62
C PRO A 286 -9.11 -0.95 -14.95
N GLY A 287 -9.21 -1.90 -15.87
CA GLY A 287 -8.49 -1.89 -17.13
C GLY A 287 -6.98 -1.92 -16.96
N GLN A 288 -6.29 -1.72 -18.07
CA GLN A 288 -4.83 -1.67 -18.10
C GLN A 288 -4.37 -0.44 -18.88
N HIS A 289 -3.12 -0.03 -18.66
CA HIS A 289 -2.51 1.06 -19.40
C HIS A 289 -1.51 0.51 -20.41
N TYR A 290 -1.87 0.60 -21.69
CA TYR A 290 -1.09 -0.01 -22.77
C TYR A 290 -0.03 0.92 -23.37
N ALA A 291 -0.16 2.23 -23.21
CA ALA A 291 0.68 3.20 -23.92
C ALA A 291 2.11 3.33 -23.38
N GLN A 292 2.35 3.18 -22.09
CA GLN A 292 3.68 3.32 -21.48
C GLN A 292 3.82 2.50 -20.20
N ALA A 293 5.00 1.88 -19.96
CA ALA A 293 5.35 1.28 -18.66
C ALA A 293 5.85 2.33 -17.65
N SER A 294 6.17 3.54 -18.11
CA SER A 294 6.76 4.59 -17.29
C SER A 294 5.73 5.22 -16.35
N TYR A 295 6.21 5.60 -15.16
CA TYR A 295 5.48 6.47 -14.27
C TYR A 295 5.50 7.90 -14.81
N SER A 296 4.36 8.59 -14.70
CA SER A 296 4.31 10.04 -14.85
C SER A 296 4.79 10.67 -13.54
N THR A 297 5.66 11.66 -13.61
CA THR A 297 6.09 12.49 -12.47
C THR A 297 6.02 13.94 -12.93
N ARG A 298 5.20 14.75 -12.28
CA ARG A 298 5.00 16.14 -12.66
C ARG A 298 5.76 17.12 -11.80
N ALA A 299 6.29 16.70 -10.66
CA ALA A 299 7.05 17.52 -9.75
C ALA A 299 8.11 16.73 -8.99
N ASP A 300 9.22 17.38 -8.68
CA ASP A 300 10.30 16.85 -7.86
C ASP A 300 10.47 17.69 -6.58
N VAL A 301 11.08 17.07 -5.56
CA VAL A 301 11.41 17.78 -4.32
C VAL A 301 12.56 18.76 -4.59
N ALA A 302 12.29 20.04 -4.54
CA ALA A 302 13.32 21.08 -4.66
C ALA A 302 14.04 21.30 -3.31
N ALA A 303 13.30 21.35 -2.22
CA ALA A 303 13.83 21.59 -0.88
C ALA A 303 12.85 21.15 0.21
N VAL A 304 13.36 21.02 1.44
CA VAL A 304 12.55 20.87 2.65
C VAL A 304 12.72 22.16 3.48
N VAL A 305 11.62 22.72 3.96
CA VAL A 305 11.66 23.89 4.85
C VAL A 305 12.16 23.45 6.22
N GLU A 306 13.27 24.01 6.68
CA GLU A 306 13.87 23.74 7.99
C GLU A 306 13.24 24.60 9.09
N SER A 307 12.98 25.87 8.77
CA SER A 307 12.35 26.82 9.68
C SER A 307 11.54 27.87 8.95
N CYS A 308 10.55 28.45 9.63
CA CYS A 308 9.72 29.55 9.14
C CYS A 308 9.58 30.59 10.27
N ASP A 309 9.67 31.88 9.92
CA ASP A 309 9.56 32.98 10.89
C ASP A 309 8.12 33.42 11.20
N GLY A 310 7.14 32.81 10.56
CA GLY A 310 5.72 33.19 10.69
C GLY A 310 5.31 34.42 9.85
N GLU A 311 6.24 35.14 9.23
CA GLU A 311 6.00 36.27 8.34
C GLU A 311 6.02 35.87 6.85
N GLY A 312 6.15 34.55 6.58
CA GLY A 312 6.20 33.99 5.25
C GLY A 312 7.62 33.78 4.70
N ASN A 313 8.67 34.07 5.48
CA ASN A 313 10.03 33.73 5.11
C ASN A 313 10.36 32.34 5.63
N ALA A 314 10.91 31.50 4.78
CA ALA A 314 11.28 30.13 5.09
C ALA A 314 12.76 29.89 4.77
N VAL A 315 13.45 29.11 5.60
CA VAL A 315 14.80 28.64 5.33
C VAL A 315 14.70 27.24 4.75
N PRO A 316 14.93 27.04 3.45
CA PRO A 316 14.92 25.72 2.84
C PRO A 316 16.28 25.05 2.96
N VAL A 317 16.28 23.74 3.24
CA VAL A 317 17.43 22.87 2.98
C VAL A 317 17.22 22.19 1.64
N SER A 318 18.05 22.52 0.65
CA SER A 318 17.97 21.97 -0.69
C SER A 318 18.66 20.61 -0.75
N TYR A 319 17.95 19.57 -1.27
CA TYR A 319 18.51 18.27 -1.65
C TYR A 319 18.86 18.18 -3.12
N THR A 320 18.45 19.15 -3.91
CA THR A 320 18.81 19.33 -5.31
C THR A 320 19.66 20.60 -5.44
N HIS A 321 20.66 20.60 -6.31
CA HIS A 321 21.50 21.76 -6.53
C HIS A 321 20.69 22.92 -7.16
N LEU A 322 20.04 23.72 -6.32
CA LEU A 322 19.57 25.03 -6.73
C LEU A 322 20.81 25.85 -7.07
N ARG A 323 20.93 26.32 -8.33
CA ARG A 323 22.02 27.24 -8.69
C ARG A 323 21.86 28.54 -7.95
N ALA A 324 22.97 29.19 -7.62
CA ALA A 324 23.07 30.34 -6.72
C ALA A 324 22.20 31.58 -7.08
N HIS A 325 21.32 31.52 -8.09
CA HIS A 325 20.42 32.58 -8.52
C HIS A 325 19.00 32.09 -8.86
N GLU A 326 18.70 30.82 -8.59
CA GLU A 326 17.33 30.29 -8.76
C GLU A 326 16.54 30.59 -7.49
N THR A 327 15.58 31.49 -7.58
CA THR A 327 14.64 31.78 -6.50
C THR A 327 13.39 30.92 -6.67
N LEU A 328 12.78 30.50 -5.55
CA LEU A 328 11.51 29.74 -5.48
C LEU A 328 10.33 30.37 -6.26
N ARG A 329 10.52 31.51 -6.95
CA ARG A 329 9.51 32.17 -7.80
C ARG A 329 9.34 31.52 -9.17
N HIS A 330 10.18 30.54 -9.53
CA HIS A 330 10.18 29.87 -10.84
C HIS A 330 10.03 28.34 -10.72
N LEU A 331 9.67 27.84 -9.54
CA LEU A 331 9.27 26.45 -9.26
C LEU A 331 7.72 26.41 -9.02
#